data_37839287fd2f43bd788c8318cfaea299
#
_entry.id   37839287fd2f43bd788c8318cfaea299
#
_cell.length_a   1.000
_cell.length_b   1.000
_cell.length_c   1.000
_cell.angle_alpha   90.00
_cell.angle_beta   90.00
_cell.angle_gamma   90.00
#
_symmetry.space_group_name_H-M   'P 1'
#
loop_
_entity.id
_entity.type
_entity.pdbx_description
1 polymer ?
#
loop_
_entity_poly.entity_id
_entity_poly.type
_entity_poly.pdbx_seq_one_letter_code
_entity_poly.pdbx_strand_id
1 'polypeptide(L)'
;MLKHRVLITAVSGALGPQNINFMKNSIKGDVWVLGVDVKHNYVAENNANEFALVPLGNTKKYISRIQELINLHKITMVLPCSDEEAINLSRNREVIESKSTLLATAKISTIKTISNKILTYNFFKKVGITVPDFRVCNNELELIKHASNFYQERGSFVIKDAIARGNRGTILVDKTIKGRQDYMGSRELHMGWEYFNDNFKKFVDQTFPKLITERLYEPCYDIDVLSKNGKLINAIARERINPAGVPYRGNIMRNNNKLTNLAKKVSEYLELTWLYDIDIMTRKDGTPVLLEVNPRPSGSSAASMQCGVPLYKNLLELFERDDFQEKNYFVDGTIISPSFICNVIKPKIK
;
A
#
# COMPACT_ATOMS: atom_id res chain seq x y z
N MET A 1 -32.80 8.09 2.78
CA MET A 1 -31.55 8.69 2.27
C MET A 1 -30.46 7.64 2.37
N LEU A 2 -29.55 7.58 1.38
CA LEU A 2 -28.36 6.71 1.46
C LEU A 2 -27.51 7.12 2.66
N LYS A 3 -27.17 6.18 3.54
CA LYS A 3 -26.47 6.43 4.80
C LYS A 3 -24.99 6.80 4.59
N HIS A 4 -24.34 6.16 3.61
CA HIS A 4 -22.93 6.35 3.31
C HIS A 4 -22.73 6.88 1.90
N ARG A 5 -22.02 8.00 1.77
CA ARG A 5 -21.60 8.59 0.51
C ARG A 5 -20.07 8.65 0.50
N VAL A 6 -19.46 7.70 -0.20
CA VAL A 6 -18.01 7.47 -0.12
C VAL A 6 -17.32 7.97 -1.38
N LEU A 7 -16.32 8.84 -1.23
CA LEU A 7 -15.38 9.21 -2.28
C LEU A 7 -14.16 8.29 -2.18
N ILE A 8 -13.92 7.51 -3.25
CA ILE A 8 -12.76 6.62 -3.36
C ILE A 8 -11.82 7.18 -4.43
N THR A 9 -10.55 7.30 -4.11
CA THR A 9 -9.54 7.86 -5.03
C THR A 9 -8.76 6.76 -5.74
N ALA A 10 -8.00 7.13 -6.80
CA ALA A 10 -7.12 6.24 -7.57
C ALA A 10 -7.84 4.98 -8.11
N VAL A 11 -9.07 5.13 -8.57
CA VAL A 11 -9.94 4.02 -8.98
C VAL A 11 -9.64 3.44 -10.37
N SER A 12 -8.71 4.04 -11.11
CA SER A 12 -8.31 3.55 -12.45
C SER A 12 -7.19 2.51 -12.41
N GLY A 13 -6.74 2.09 -11.21
CA GLY A 13 -5.81 0.99 -11.02
C GLY A 13 -6.42 -0.36 -11.45
N ALA A 14 -5.58 -1.41 -11.57
CA ALA A 14 -5.98 -2.72 -12.09
C ALA A 14 -7.20 -3.33 -11.37
N LEU A 15 -7.30 -3.19 -10.05
CA LEU A 15 -8.43 -3.68 -9.26
C LEU A 15 -9.34 -2.55 -8.73
N GLY A 16 -9.11 -1.31 -9.17
CA GLY A 16 -9.93 -0.15 -8.78
C GLY A 16 -11.42 -0.32 -9.07
N PRO A 17 -11.81 -0.74 -10.30
CA PRO A 17 -13.23 -1.01 -10.60
C PRO A 17 -13.86 -2.05 -9.68
N GLN A 18 -13.09 -3.07 -9.28
CA GLN A 18 -13.57 -4.11 -8.37
C GLN A 18 -13.71 -3.59 -6.95
N ASN A 19 -12.79 -2.75 -6.48
CA ASN A 19 -12.89 -2.07 -5.19
C ASN A 19 -14.15 -1.18 -5.11
N ILE A 20 -14.50 -0.47 -6.19
CA ILE A 20 -15.77 0.28 -6.26
C ILE A 20 -16.96 -0.66 -6.04
N ASN A 21 -16.99 -1.80 -6.73
CA ASN A 21 -18.08 -2.77 -6.58
C ASN A 21 -18.17 -3.32 -5.15
N PHE A 22 -17.06 -3.65 -4.52
CA PHE A 22 -17.05 -4.11 -3.13
C PHE A 22 -17.55 -3.02 -2.17
N MET A 23 -17.14 -1.77 -2.36
CA MET A 23 -17.63 -0.66 -1.53
C MET A 23 -19.14 -0.47 -1.72
N LYS A 24 -19.60 -0.38 -2.96
CA LYS A 24 -21.00 -0.16 -3.30
C LYS A 24 -21.94 -1.24 -2.76
N ASN A 25 -21.44 -2.48 -2.71
CA ASN A 25 -22.22 -3.64 -2.23
C ASN A 25 -21.91 -4.03 -0.78
N SER A 26 -21.08 -3.27 -0.07
CA SER A 26 -20.66 -3.59 1.31
C SER A 26 -21.84 -3.59 2.29
N ILE A 27 -22.78 -2.65 2.13
CA ILE A 27 -24.05 -2.61 2.86
C ILE A 27 -25.16 -2.43 1.83
N LYS A 28 -26.05 -3.40 1.74
CA LYS A 28 -27.09 -3.44 0.70
C LYS A 28 -27.99 -2.20 0.72
N GLY A 29 -27.95 -1.44 -0.38
CA GLY A 29 -28.83 -0.29 -0.59
C GLY A 29 -28.43 1.00 0.13
N ASP A 30 -27.34 1.00 0.94
CA ASP A 30 -26.99 2.13 1.80
C ASP A 30 -25.73 2.88 1.39
N VAL A 31 -25.01 2.41 0.36
CA VAL A 31 -23.72 3.00 -0.06
C VAL A 31 -23.79 3.59 -1.45
N TRP A 32 -23.44 4.86 -1.55
CA TRP A 32 -23.25 5.58 -2.80
C TRP A 32 -21.78 5.91 -2.98
N VAL A 33 -21.22 5.66 -4.16
CA VAL A 33 -19.77 5.78 -4.43
C VAL A 33 -19.50 6.78 -5.52
N LEU A 34 -18.66 7.78 -5.20
CA LEU A 34 -17.96 8.64 -6.15
C LEU A 34 -16.55 8.09 -6.37
N GLY A 35 -16.28 7.60 -7.57
CA GLY A 35 -14.92 7.25 -7.97
C GLY A 35 -14.19 8.47 -8.52
N VAL A 36 -12.94 8.71 -8.10
CA VAL A 36 -12.12 9.77 -8.67
C VAL A 36 -10.73 9.28 -9.08
N ASP A 37 -10.22 9.82 -10.20
CA ASP A 37 -8.85 9.53 -10.68
C ASP A 37 -8.34 10.70 -11.56
N VAL A 38 -7.05 10.68 -11.87
CA VAL A 38 -6.41 11.63 -12.81
C VAL A 38 -6.71 11.33 -14.27
N LYS A 39 -7.20 10.12 -14.57
CA LYS A 39 -7.50 9.62 -15.92
C LYS A 39 -8.81 8.86 -15.95
N HIS A 40 -9.43 8.82 -17.11
CA HIS A 40 -10.61 8.01 -17.36
C HIS A 40 -10.33 6.50 -17.25
N ASN A 41 -11.31 5.78 -16.73
CA ASN A 41 -11.39 4.31 -16.78
C ASN A 41 -12.87 3.94 -16.92
N TYR A 42 -13.27 3.52 -18.09
CA TYR A 42 -14.67 3.24 -18.41
C TYR A 42 -15.32 2.22 -17.47
N VAL A 43 -14.57 1.21 -17.02
CA VAL A 43 -15.11 0.20 -16.09
C VAL A 43 -15.32 0.81 -14.70
N ALA A 44 -14.37 1.60 -14.19
CA ALA A 44 -14.52 2.31 -12.94
C ALA A 44 -15.70 3.31 -12.97
N GLU A 45 -15.82 4.06 -14.07
CA GLU A 45 -16.92 5.00 -14.30
C GLU A 45 -18.29 4.31 -14.35
N ASN A 46 -18.36 3.13 -14.96
CA ASN A 46 -19.60 2.35 -15.02
C ASN A 46 -19.98 1.72 -13.67
N ASN A 47 -18.99 1.31 -12.88
CA ASN A 47 -19.22 0.67 -11.58
C ASN A 47 -19.59 1.67 -10.49
N ALA A 48 -19.03 2.88 -10.53
CA ALA A 48 -19.37 3.94 -9.59
C ALA A 48 -20.78 4.50 -9.82
N ASN A 49 -21.37 5.12 -8.82
CA ASN A 49 -22.59 5.91 -9.00
C ASN A 49 -22.29 7.16 -9.81
N GLU A 50 -21.17 7.80 -9.51
CA GLU A 50 -20.60 8.90 -10.27
C GLU A 50 -19.08 8.79 -10.34
N PHE A 51 -18.48 9.47 -11.35
CA PHE A 51 -17.05 9.55 -11.54
C PHE A 51 -16.64 10.99 -11.83
N ALA A 52 -15.49 11.41 -11.29
CA ALA A 52 -14.94 12.71 -11.56
C ALA A 52 -13.41 12.65 -11.78
N LEU A 53 -12.93 13.47 -12.72
CA LEU A 53 -11.49 13.71 -12.85
C LEU A 53 -11.00 14.65 -11.77
N VAL A 54 -9.80 14.35 -11.24
CA VAL A 54 -9.10 15.15 -10.25
C VAL A 54 -7.67 15.41 -10.68
N PRO A 55 -7.05 16.50 -10.25
CA PRO A 55 -5.61 16.74 -10.44
C PRO A 55 -4.76 15.67 -9.75
N LEU A 56 -3.46 15.65 -10.06
CA LEU A 56 -2.49 14.78 -9.37
C LEU A 56 -2.54 15.01 -7.84
N GLY A 57 -2.56 13.92 -7.08
CA GLY A 57 -2.75 13.89 -5.64
C GLY A 57 -1.74 14.71 -4.82
N ASN A 58 -0.57 15.01 -5.38
CA ASN A 58 0.48 15.82 -4.74
C ASN A 58 0.39 17.34 -5.04
N THR A 59 -0.65 17.80 -5.74
CA THR A 59 -0.81 19.21 -6.12
C THR A 59 -1.75 19.96 -5.19
N LYS A 60 -1.59 21.31 -5.11
CA LYS A 60 -2.52 22.17 -4.35
C LYS A 60 -3.95 22.14 -4.93
N LYS A 61 -4.08 22.08 -6.27
CA LYS A 61 -5.38 22.02 -6.95
C LYS A 61 -6.17 20.75 -6.59
N TYR A 62 -5.49 19.67 -6.18
CA TYR A 62 -6.14 18.43 -5.76
C TYR A 62 -7.07 18.65 -4.56
N ILE A 63 -6.58 19.32 -3.51
CA ILE A 63 -7.35 19.56 -2.28
C ILE A 63 -8.62 20.39 -2.56
N SER A 64 -8.49 21.47 -3.33
CA SER A 64 -9.65 22.31 -3.70
C SER A 64 -10.68 21.52 -4.49
N ARG A 65 -10.24 20.65 -5.41
CA ARG A 65 -11.15 19.80 -6.19
C ARG A 65 -11.85 18.74 -5.32
N ILE A 66 -11.14 18.10 -4.41
CA ILE A 66 -11.75 17.14 -3.47
C ILE A 66 -12.79 17.85 -2.58
N GLN A 67 -12.48 19.04 -2.08
CA GLN A 67 -13.40 19.83 -1.26
C GLN A 67 -14.68 20.23 -2.03
N GLU A 68 -14.54 20.65 -3.29
CA GLU A 68 -15.69 20.92 -4.17
C GLU A 68 -16.57 19.66 -4.32
N LEU A 69 -15.97 18.50 -4.59
CA LEU A 69 -16.69 17.23 -4.75
C LEU A 69 -17.37 16.77 -3.45
N ILE A 70 -16.73 16.98 -2.29
CA ILE A 70 -17.32 16.69 -0.98
C ILE A 70 -18.62 17.49 -0.81
N ASN A 71 -18.58 18.78 -1.07
CA ASN A 71 -19.73 19.67 -0.92
C ASN A 71 -20.86 19.34 -1.92
N LEU A 72 -20.49 19.17 -3.20
CA LEU A 72 -21.43 18.87 -4.27
C LEU A 72 -22.19 17.57 -4.04
N HIS A 73 -21.47 16.51 -3.66
CA HIS A 73 -22.03 15.17 -3.52
C HIS A 73 -22.35 14.79 -2.06
N LYS A 74 -22.21 15.72 -1.11
CA LYS A 74 -22.46 15.48 0.33
C LYS A 74 -21.74 14.22 0.83
N ILE A 75 -20.45 14.13 0.56
CA ILE A 75 -19.61 12.98 0.88
C ILE A 75 -19.49 12.83 2.40
N THR A 76 -19.71 11.63 2.91
CA THR A 76 -19.57 11.30 4.34
C THR A 76 -18.24 10.68 4.70
N MET A 77 -17.55 10.06 3.70
CA MET A 77 -16.21 9.49 3.88
C MET A 77 -15.34 9.72 2.65
N VAL A 78 -14.10 10.14 2.85
CA VAL A 78 -13.05 10.17 1.83
C VAL A 78 -12.07 9.04 2.13
N LEU A 79 -11.94 8.08 1.19
CA LEU A 79 -11.02 6.93 1.27
C LEU A 79 -9.90 7.09 0.22
N PRO A 80 -8.71 7.54 0.61
CA PRO A 80 -7.57 7.60 -0.29
C PRO A 80 -7.02 6.19 -0.58
N CYS A 81 -6.76 5.90 -1.86
CA CYS A 81 -6.22 4.63 -2.33
C CYS A 81 -4.84 4.78 -3.00
N SER A 82 -4.20 5.95 -2.87
CA SER A 82 -2.78 6.14 -3.17
C SER A 82 -2.07 6.89 -2.06
N ASP A 83 -0.75 6.69 -1.96
CA ASP A 83 0.03 7.29 -0.89
C ASP A 83 0.16 8.81 -1.04
N GLU A 84 0.30 9.33 -2.29
CA GLU A 84 0.35 10.78 -2.55
C GLU A 84 -0.91 11.48 -2.07
N GLU A 85 -2.05 10.88 -2.36
CA GLU A 85 -3.35 11.40 -1.96
C GLU A 85 -3.53 11.32 -0.45
N ALA A 86 -3.19 10.17 0.17
CA ALA A 86 -3.25 10.00 1.61
C ALA A 86 -2.39 11.03 2.35
N ILE A 87 -1.16 11.28 1.88
CA ILE A 87 -0.25 12.28 2.45
C ILE A 87 -0.83 13.69 2.32
N ASN A 88 -1.29 14.07 1.11
CA ASN A 88 -1.79 15.42 0.87
C ASN A 88 -3.10 15.69 1.60
N LEU A 89 -4.03 14.73 1.58
CA LEU A 89 -5.28 14.81 2.32
C LEU A 89 -5.04 14.89 3.84
N SER A 90 -4.14 14.09 4.38
CA SER A 90 -3.82 14.14 5.80
C SER A 90 -3.17 15.46 6.24
N ARG A 91 -2.36 16.09 5.38
CA ARG A 91 -1.80 17.44 5.62
C ARG A 91 -2.87 18.51 5.68
N ASN A 92 -3.95 18.32 4.94
CA ASN A 92 -5.06 19.26 4.82
C ASN A 92 -6.33 18.73 5.49
N ARG A 93 -6.17 17.87 6.50
CA ARG A 93 -7.28 17.22 7.21
C ARG A 93 -8.35 18.20 7.68
N GLU A 94 -7.93 19.32 8.26
CA GLU A 94 -8.82 20.36 8.79
C GLU A 94 -9.76 20.96 7.72
N VAL A 95 -9.32 20.95 6.44
CA VAL A 95 -10.10 21.44 5.30
C VAL A 95 -11.04 20.36 4.76
N ILE A 96 -10.67 19.08 4.91
CA ILE A 96 -11.40 17.93 4.37
C ILE A 96 -12.44 17.41 5.38
N GLU A 97 -12.07 17.28 6.66
CA GLU A 97 -12.97 16.78 7.68
C GLU A 97 -13.97 17.83 8.18
N SER A 98 -15.16 17.38 8.48
CA SER A 98 -16.23 18.16 9.09
C SER A 98 -17.04 17.26 10.02
N LYS A 99 -18.10 17.80 10.64
CA LYS A 99 -19.05 16.97 11.41
C LYS A 99 -19.74 15.89 10.59
N SER A 100 -19.79 16.07 9.26
CA SER A 100 -20.48 15.15 8.33
C SER A 100 -19.55 14.40 7.40
N THR A 101 -18.26 14.71 7.38
CA THR A 101 -17.27 14.10 6.46
C THR A 101 -16.06 13.63 7.24
N LEU A 102 -15.68 12.35 7.07
CA LEU A 102 -14.48 11.76 7.64
C LEU A 102 -13.43 11.48 6.57
N LEU A 103 -12.17 11.63 6.95
CA LEU A 103 -11.02 11.24 6.13
C LEU A 103 -10.43 9.94 6.65
N ALA A 104 -10.63 8.84 5.89
CA ALA A 104 -10.20 7.50 6.27
C ALA A 104 -8.71 7.26 5.96
N THR A 105 -7.83 8.01 6.61
CA THR A 105 -6.36 7.80 6.59
C THR A 105 -5.73 8.28 7.91
N ALA A 106 -4.45 7.96 8.11
CA ALA A 106 -3.72 8.32 9.33
C ALA A 106 -3.58 9.83 9.54
N LYS A 107 -3.28 10.21 10.78
CA LYS A 107 -2.81 11.56 11.12
C LYS A 107 -1.46 11.83 10.45
N ILE A 108 -1.17 13.09 10.14
CA ILE A 108 0.07 13.48 9.43
C ILE A 108 1.34 13.09 10.19
N SER A 109 1.32 13.04 11.53
CA SER A 109 2.46 12.55 12.34
C SER A 109 2.78 11.09 12.04
N THR A 110 1.78 10.22 12.00
CA THR A 110 1.92 8.82 11.65
C THR A 110 2.37 8.66 10.19
N ILE A 111 1.74 9.39 9.26
CA ILE A 111 2.12 9.34 7.83
C ILE A 111 3.58 9.75 7.62
N LYS A 112 4.07 10.79 8.29
CA LYS A 112 5.49 11.19 8.21
C LYS A 112 6.43 10.05 8.61
N THR A 113 6.07 9.28 9.63
CA THR A 113 6.86 8.13 10.08
C THR A 113 6.84 7.01 9.04
N ILE A 114 5.67 6.62 8.53
CA ILE A 114 5.54 5.45 7.66
C ILE A 114 5.87 5.72 6.18
N SER A 115 5.85 6.97 5.72
CA SER A 115 6.19 7.35 4.35
C SER A 115 7.69 7.53 4.10
N ASN A 116 8.52 7.42 5.12
CA ASN A 116 9.98 7.51 5.02
C ASN A 116 10.61 6.26 5.65
N LYS A 117 11.27 5.44 4.84
CA LYS A 117 11.84 4.14 5.26
C LYS A 117 12.85 4.28 6.41
N ILE A 118 13.63 5.37 6.45
CA ILE A 118 14.57 5.63 7.54
C ILE A 118 13.81 5.83 8.85
N LEU A 119 12.77 6.66 8.84
CA LEU A 119 11.94 6.90 10.01
C LEU A 119 11.18 5.64 10.43
N THR A 120 10.63 4.91 9.47
CA THR A 120 9.92 3.64 9.67
C THR A 120 10.81 2.61 10.37
N TYR A 121 12.01 2.36 9.81
CA TYR A 121 12.90 1.33 10.36
C TYR A 121 13.47 1.71 11.72
N ASN A 122 13.84 2.98 11.92
CA ASN A 122 14.28 3.45 13.23
C ASN A 122 13.19 3.34 14.30
N PHE A 123 11.95 3.74 13.96
CA PHE A 123 10.82 3.63 14.87
C PHE A 123 10.55 2.17 15.27
N PHE A 124 10.40 1.28 14.29
CA PHE A 124 10.06 -0.11 14.56
C PHE A 124 11.19 -0.90 15.25
N LYS A 125 12.44 -0.61 14.91
CA LYS A 125 13.61 -1.16 15.62
C LYS A 125 13.61 -0.78 17.10
N LYS A 126 13.27 0.49 17.41
CA LYS A 126 13.20 0.99 18.81
C LYS A 126 12.13 0.27 19.63
N VAL A 127 11.01 -0.13 19.02
CA VAL A 127 9.91 -0.84 19.72
C VAL A 127 9.99 -2.36 19.56
N GLY A 128 11.11 -2.90 19.07
CA GLY A 128 11.37 -4.35 19.01
C GLY A 128 10.65 -5.09 17.86
N ILE A 129 10.18 -4.38 16.83
CA ILE A 129 9.68 -5.00 15.61
C ILE A 129 10.84 -5.23 14.64
N THR A 130 10.92 -6.43 14.07
CA THR A 130 11.98 -6.81 13.14
C THR A 130 11.83 -6.03 11.83
N VAL A 131 12.86 -5.26 11.50
CA VAL A 131 13.04 -4.54 10.23
C VAL A 131 14.32 -5.05 9.55
N PRO A 132 14.55 -4.77 8.27
CA PRO A 132 15.80 -5.14 7.62
C PRO A 132 17.01 -4.56 8.37
N ASP A 133 18.13 -5.28 8.39
CA ASP A 133 19.40 -4.63 8.70
C ASP A 133 19.68 -3.56 7.66
N PHE A 134 20.00 -2.35 8.09
CA PHE A 134 20.18 -1.23 7.18
C PHE A 134 21.28 -0.27 7.59
N ARG A 135 21.77 0.48 6.62
CA ARG A 135 22.61 1.66 6.82
C ARG A 135 22.03 2.82 6.02
N VAL A 136 22.05 3.99 6.64
CA VAL A 136 21.69 5.24 5.97
C VAL A 136 22.94 5.80 5.30
N CYS A 137 22.80 6.20 4.06
CA CYS A 137 23.87 6.79 3.25
C CYS A 137 23.46 8.22 2.88
N ASN A 138 24.23 9.22 3.33
CA ASN A 138 23.93 10.63 3.09
C ASN A 138 24.65 11.17 1.84
N ASN A 139 25.54 10.38 1.25
CA ASN A 139 26.30 10.71 0.05
C ASN A 139 26.79 9.43 -0.65
N GLU A 140 27.38 9.62 -1.83
CA GLU A 140 27.90 8.54 -2.68
C GLU A 140 29.01 7.73 -1.99
N LEU A 141 29.92 8.38 -1.27
CA LEU A 141 31.05 7.72 -0.58
C LEU A 141 30.55 6.76 0.51
N GLU A 142 29.60 7.21 1.32
CA GLU A 142 28.95 6.36 2.34
C GLU A 142 28.24 5.17 1.70
N LEU A 143 27.54 5.40 0.58
CA LEU A 143 26.79 4.37 -0.12
C LEU A 143 27.75 3.29 -0.67
N ILE A 144 28.84 3.67 -1.37
CA ILE A 144 29.83 2.72 -1.89
C ILE A 144 30.49 1.93 -0.76
N LYS A 145 30.87 2.61 0.34
CA LYS A 145 31.45 1.98 1.53
C LYS A 145 30.52 0.92 2.12
N HIS A 146 29.27 1.28 2.36
CA HIS A 146 28.30 0.35 2.94
C HIS A 146 27.90 -0.76 1.98
N ALA A 147 27.80 -0.49 0.67
CA ALA A 147 27.58 -1.50 -0.37
C ALA A 147 28.69 -2.55 -0.37
N SER A 148 29.94 -2.13 -0.35
CA SER A 148 31.10 -3.02 -0.28
C SER A 148 31.05 -3.89 0.99
N ASN A 149 30.78 -3.31 2.15
CA ASN A 149 30.70 -4.04 3.43
C ASN A 149 29.58 -5.11 3.39
N PHE A 150 28.36 -4.73 2.97
CA PHE A 150 27.25 -5.70 2.87
C PHE A 150 27.55 -6.82 1.85
N TYR A 151 28.19 -6.47 0.73
CA TYR A 151 28.57 -7.47 -0.25
C TYR A 151 29.62 -8.44 0.27
N GLN A 152 30.65 -7.96 0.95
CA GLN A 152 31.69 -8.81 1.56
C GLN A 152 31.12 -9.71 2.66
N GLU A 153 30.27 -9.18 3.53
CA GLU A 153 29.70 -9.92 4.65
C GLU A 153 28.62 -10.93 4.22
N ARG A 154 27.79 -10.58 3.23
CA ARG A 154 26.54 -11.31 2.92
C ARG A 154 26.43 -11.78 1.47
N GLY A 155 27.27 -11.30 0.57
CA GLY A 155 27.23 -11.56 -0.87
C GLY A 155 26.04 -10.88 -1.59
N SER A 156 25.27 -10.06 -0.90
CA SER A 156 24.13 -9.35 -1.49
C SER A 156 23.65 -8.19 -0.62
N PHE A 157 23.02 -7.21 -1.26
CA PHE A 157 22.36 -6.09 -0.61
C PHE A 157 21.28 -5.47 -1.51
N VAL A 158 20.45 -4.60 -0.93
CA VAL A 158 19.45 -3.83 -1.68
C VAL A 158 19.62 -2.35 -1.39
N ILE A 159 19.67 -1.53 -2.44
CA ILE A 159 19.62 -0.07 -2.35
C ILE A 159 18.16 0.37 -2.48
N LYS A 160 17.74 1.31 -1.63
CA LYS A 160 16.40 1.92 -1.68
C LYS A 160 16.49 3.42 -1.42
N ASP A 161 15.62 4.16 -2.08
CA ASP A 161 15.39 5.55 -1.71
C ASP A 161 14.63 5.62 -0.38
N ALA A 162 14.94 6.63 0.44
CA ALA A 162 14.25 6.84 1.72
C ALA A 162 12.75 7.08 1.53
N ILE A 163 12.37 7.76 0.45
CA ILE A 163 10.99 8.07 0.07
C ILE A 163 10.78 7.60 -1.37
N ALA A 164 10.29 6.39 -1.54
CA ALA A 164 9.94 5.82 -2.83
C ALA A 164 8.82 4.78 -2.66
N ARG A 165 8.11 4.47 -3.74
CA ARG A 165 6.94 3.58 -3.73
C ARG A 165 6.97 2.60 -4.88
N GLY A 166 6.34 1.44 -4.65
CA GLY A 166 6.16 0.43 -5.68
C GLY A 166 7.48 0.01 -6.29
N ASN A 167 8.50 -0.20 -5.46
CA ASN A 167 9.85 -0.66 -5.82
C ASN A 167 10.61 0.25 -6.80
N ARG A 168 10.20 1.53 -6.97
CA ARG A 168 10.97 2.49 -7.76
C ARG A 168 12.27 2.82 -7.05
N GLY A 169 13.36 2.88 -7.81
CA GLY A 169 14.71 3.15 -7.26
C GLY A 169 15.28 1.99 -6.45
N THR A 170 14.66 0.81 -6.46
CA THR A 170 15.17 -0.38 -5.79
C THR A 170 16.21 -1.09 -6.67
N ILE A 171 17.42 -1.31 -6.15
CA ILE A 171 18.49 -2.03 -6.82
C ILE A 171 18.91 -3.20 -5.94
N LEU A 172 18.73 -4.42 -6.43
CA LEU A 172 19.29 -5.64 -5.82
C LEU A 172 20.64 -5.95 -6.45
N VAL A 173 21.67 -6.03 -5.63
CA VAL A 173 22.97 -6.54 -6.01
C VAL A 173 23.20 -7.89 -5.33
N ASP A 174 23.57 -8.90 -6.12
CA ASP A 174 23.73 -10.27 -5.62
C ASP A 174 24.86 -11.01 -6.36
N LYS A 175 25.68 -11.76 -5.61
CA LYS A 175 26.82 -12.54 -6.12
C LYS A 175 26.44 -13.62 -7.11
N THR A 176 25.19 -14.09 -7.10
CA THR A 176 24.71 -15.13 -8.04
C THR A 176 24.33 -14.57 -9.40
N ILE A 177 24.24 -13.25 -9.53
CA ILE A 177 23.87 -12.56 -10.76
C ILE A 177 25.14 -12.16 -11.52
N LYS A 178 25.17 -12.46 -12.82
CA LYS A 178 26.19 -11.96 -13.75
C LYS A 178 25.60 -10.87 -14.61
N GLY A 179 26.26 -9.68 -14.66
CA GLY A 179 25.78 -8.54 -15.41
C GLY A 179 24.47 -7.95 -14.82
N ARG A 180 23.55 -7.54 -15.67
CA ARG A 180 22.22 -7.02 -15.33
C ARG A 180 21.14 -7.99 -15.77
N GLN A 181 20.10 -8.14 -14.94
CA GLN A 181 18.91 -8.93 -15.23
C GLN A 181 17.68 -8.03 -15.13
N ASP A 182 16.89 -7.96 -16.19
CA ASP A 182 15.63 -7.26 -16.23
C ASP A 182 14.49 -8.28 -16.19
N TYR A 183 13.61 -8.17 -15.21
CA TYR A 183 12.43 -9.01 -15.12
C TYR A 183 11.22 -8.26 -15.68
N MET A 184 10.52 -8.88 -16.60
CA MET A 184 9.34 -8.28 -17.22
C MET A 184 8.31 -7.85 -16.16
N GLY A 185 7.94 -6.57 -16.18
CA GLY A 185 6.99 -6.00 -15.22
C GLY A 185 7.59 -5.63 -13.85
N SER A 186 8.85 -5.96 -13.57
CA SER A 186 9.54 -5.48 -12.36
C SER A 186 9.98 -4.03 -12.52
N ARG A 187 9.93 -3.31 -11.39
CA ARG A 187 10.52 -1.96 -11.26
C ARG A 187 11.85 -1.99 -10.52
N GLU A 188 12.27 -3.16 -10.07
CA GLU A 188 13.54 -3.38 -9.42
C GLU A 188 14.59 -3.68 -10.46
N LEU A 189 15.80 -3.17 -10.24
CA LEU A 189 16.97 -3.51 -11.04
C LEU A 189 17.78 -4.59 -10.32
N HIS A 190 18.07 -5.68 -11.00
CA HIS A 190 18.86 -6.78 -10.45
C HIS A 190 20.19 -6.87 -11.17
N MET A 191 21.30 -6.94 -10.43
CA MET A 191 22.64 -6.99 -11.05
C MET A 191 23.68 -7.65 -10.15
N GLY A 192 24.77 -8.09 -10.80
CA GLY A 192 25.96 -8.58 -10.10
C GLY A 192 26.84 -7.43 -9.61
N TRP A 193 27.74 -7.73 -8.68
CA TRP A 193 28.60 -6.74 -8.04
C TRP A 193 29.50 -6.01 -9.04
N GLU A 194 30.18 -6.74 -9.92
CA GLU A 194 31.11 -6.14 -10.92
C GLU A 194 30.35 -5.14 -11.81
N TYR A 195 29.20 -5.58 -12.35
CA TYR A 195 28.37 -4.73 -13.18
C TYR A 195 27.86 -3.49 -12.44
N PHE A 196 27.46 -3.64 -11.19
CA PHE A 196 27.05 -2.52 -10.33
C PHE A 196 28.20 -1.53 -10.13
N ASN A 197 29.38 -2.02 -9.74
CA ASN A 197 30.53 -1.20 -9.46
C ASN A 197 30.99 -0.39 -10.68
N ASP A 198 31.04 -1.03 -11.87
CA ASP A 198 31.44 -0.38 -13.11
C ASP A 198 30.42 0.61 -13.66
N ASN A 199 29.12 0.46 -13.28
CA ASN A 199 28.04 1.26 -13.82
C ASN A 199 27.26 2.03 -12.74
N PHE A 200 27.80 2.14 -11.53
CA PHE A 200 27.16 2.76 -10.37
C PHE A 200 26.42 4.08 -10.71
N LYS A 201 27.12 5.02 -11.35
CA LYS A 201 26.58 6.35 -11.69
C LYS A 201 25.43 6.35 -12.71
N LYS A 202 25.21 5.24 -13.40
CA LYS A 202 24.09 5.11 -14.34
C LYS A 202 22.78 4.74 -13.64
N PHE A 203 22.86 4.07 -12.49
CA PHE A 203 21.72 3.47 -11.82
C PHE A 203 21.37 4.16 -10.50
N VAL A 204 22.35 4.76 -9.85
CA VAL A 204 22.17 5.47 -8.59
C VAL A 204 22.15 6.97 -8.88
N ASP A 205 20.96 7.57 -8.76
CA ASP A 205 20.87 9.04 -8.84
C ASP A 205 21.51 9.71 -7.62
N GLN A 206 21.73 11.00 -7.71
CA GLN A 206 22.38 11.80 -6.66
C GLN A 206 21.40 12.29 -5.57
N THR A 207 20.19 11.72 -5.51
CA THR A 207 19.23 12.05 -4.45
C THR A 207 19.53 11.26 -3.18
N PHE A 208 19.90 11.95 -2.12
CA PHE A 208 20.18 11.38 -0.80
C PHE A 208 19.25 11.96 0.27
N PRO A 209 19.02 11.28 1.41
CA PRO A 209 19.64 10.02 1.82
C PRO A 209 19.06 8.79 1.13
N LYS A 210 19.88 7.75 0.96
CA LYS A 210 19.49 6.41 0.53
C LYS A 210 19.71 5.39 1.64
N LEU A 211 19.11 4.21 1.50
CA LEU A 211 19.36 3.08 2.38
C LEU A 211 20.04 1.96 1.62
N ILE A 212 21.00 1.32 2.30
CA ILE A 212 21.44 -0.03 1.96
C ILE A 212 20.83 -0.97 3.01
N THR A 213 20.22 -2.05 2.54
CA THR A 213 19.57 -3.04 3.40
C THR A 213 20.05 -4.43 3.08
N GLU A 214 19.89 -5.34 4.03
CA GLU A 214 20.01 -6.78 3.74
C GLU A 214 19.04 -7.20 2.62
N ARG A 215 19.41 -8.22 1.86
CA ARG A 215 18.49 -8.91 0.96
C ARG A 215 17.54 -9.77 1.78
N LEU A 216 16.25 -9.63 1.50
CA LEU A 216 15.21 -10.50 2.01
C LEU A 216 14.73 -11.47 0.92
N TYR A 217 13.98 -12.47 1.31
CA TYR A 217 13.59 -13.59 0.47
C TYR A 217 12.08 -13.79 0.48
N GLU A 218 11.59 -14.54 -0.47
CA GLU A 218 10.23 -15.07 -0.47
C GLU A 218 10.00 -16.00 0.73
N PRO A 219 8.77 -16.14 1.20
CA PRO A 219 7.57 -15.50 0.66
C PRO A 219 7.45 -14.02 0.99
N CYS A 220 6.77 -13.29 0.08
CA CYS A 220 6.43 -11.88 0.25
C CYS A 220 4.93 -11.77 0.55
N TYR A 221 4.58 -11.01 1.59
CA TYR A 221 3.21 -10.87 2.04
C TYR A 221 2.75 -9.42 1.99
N ASP A 222 1.49 -9.23 1.57
CA ASP A 222 0.68 -8.07 1.89
C ASP A 222 -0.24 -8.42 3.07
N ILE A 223 -0.41 -7.54 4.03
CA ILE A 223 -1.40 -7.69 5.08
C ILE A 223 -2.37 -6.53 5.00
N ASP A 224 -3.63 -6.82 4.63
CA ASP A 224 -4.69 -5.83 4.75
C ASP A 224 -5.06 -5.70 6.23
N VAL A 225 -4.92 -4.50 6.77
CA VAL A 225 -5.17 -4.20 8.18
C VAL A 225 -6.29 -3.18 8.29
N LEU A 226 -7.30 -3.51 9.08
CA LEU A 226 -8.29 -2.57 9.57
C LEU A 226 -8.13 -2.44 11.08
N SER A 227 -7.98 -1.22 11.57
CA SER A 227 -7.86 -0.94 13.00
C SER A 227 -8.59 0.35 13.41
N LYS A 228 -8.85 0.50 14.71
CA LYS A 228 -9.41 1.70 15.31
C LYS A 228 -8.62 2.05 16.57
N ASN A 229 -8.00 3.24 16.59
CA ASN A 229 -7.21 3.74 17.72
C ASN A 229 -6.18 2.71 18.22
N GLY A 230 -5.45 2.08 17.29
CA GLY A 230 -4.47 1.02 17.56
C GLY A 230 -5.07 -0.37 17.81
N LYS A 231 -6.36 -0.50 18.06
CA LYS A 231 -7.00 -1.81 18.23
C LYS A 231 -7.22 -2.47 16.87
N LEU A 232 -6.62 -3.64 16.67
CA LEU A 232 -6.78 -4.43 15.46
C LEU A 232 -8.21 -4.96 15.34
N ILE A 233 -8.80 -4.85 14.16
CA ILE A 233 -10.12 -5.36 13.80
C ILE A 233 -9.99 -6.51 12.81
N ASN A 234 -9.25 -6.28 11.71
CA ASN A 234 -8.92 -7.31 10.73
C ASN A 234 -7.42 -7.27 10.41
N ALA A 235 -6.82 -8.43 10.21
CA ALA A 235 -5.51 -8.58 9.62
C ALA A 235 -5.53 -9.80 8.70
N ILE A 236 -5.45 -9.56 7.39
CA ILE A 236 -5.56 -10.58 6.37
C ILE A 236 -4.24 -10.69 5.62
N ALA A 237 -3.48 -11.75 5.91
CA ALA A 237 -2.21 -12.00 5.25
C ALA A 237 -2.43 -12.67 3.88
N ARG A 238 -1.83 -12.08 2.86
CA ARG A 238 -1.87 -12.54 1.47
C ARG A 238 -0.44 -12.70 0.96
N GLU A 239 -0.04 -13.92 0.63
CA GLU A 239 1.23 -14.20 -0.03
C GLU A 239 1.14 -13.82 -1.51
N ARG A 240 2.10 -13.05 -2.01
CA ARG A 240 2.17 -12.67 -3.42
C ARG A 240 2.63 -13.84 -4.28
N ILE A 241 1.89 -14.15 -5.34
CA ILE A 241 2.31 -15.16 -6.34
C ILE A 241 3.49 -14.64 -7.15
N ASN A 242 3.58 -13.31 -7.38
CA ASN A 242 4.72 -12.65 -7.98
C ASN A 242 5.23 -11.54 -7.06
N PRO A 243 6.35 -11.73 -6.36
CA PRO A 243 6.88 -10.77 -5.38
C PRO A 243 7.13 -9.37 -5.94
N ALA A 244 7.54 -9.26 -7.20
CA ALA A 244 7.71 -7.98 -7.90
C ALA A 244 6.42 -7.18 -8.06
N GLY A 245 5.25 -7.83 -7.88
CA GLY A 245 3.94 -7.18 -7.82
C GLY A 245 3.38 -6.63 -9.13
N VAL A 246 4.14 -6.64 -10.23
CA VAL A 246 3.70 -6.09 -11.52
C VAL A 246 4.09 -7.05 -12.67
N PRO A 247 3.14 -7.47 -13.51
CA PRO A 247 1.70 -7.32 -13.33
C PRO A 247 1.18 -8.13 -12.13
N TYR A 248 0.04 -7.72 -11.58
CA TYR A 248 -0.60 -8.49 -10.49
C TYR A 248 -1.00 -9.89 -11.00
N ARG A 249 -0.48 -10.94 -10.34
CA ARG A 249 -0.73 -12.35 -10.70
C ARG A 249 -1.58 -13.10 -9.68
N GLY A 250 -1.95 -12.45 -8.59
CA GLY A 250 -2.80 -13.02 -7.57
C GLY A 250 -2.12 -13.17 -6.22
N ASN A 251 -2.88 -13.73 -5.29
CA ASN A 251 -2.46 -13.98 -3.92
C ASN A 251 -2.87 -15.37 -3.45
N ILE A 252 -2.11 -15.90 -2.51
CA ILE A 252 -2.49 -17.07 -1.72
C ILE A 252 -2.85 -16.56 -0.32
N MET A 253 -4.07 -16.83 0.12
CA MET A 253 -4.55 -16.41 1.44
C MET A 253 -3.87 -17.25 2.53
N ARG A 254 -3.38 -16.60 3.60
CA ARG A 254 -2.63 -17.26 4.67
C ARG A 254 -3.20 -16.98 6.05
N ASN A 255 -3.54 -18.04 6.77
CA ASN A 255 -3.83 -18.01 8.21
C ASN A 255 -2.50 -18.13 8.98
N ASN A 256 -1.83 -17.00 9.24
CA ASN A 256 -0.51 -16.98 9.86
C ASN A 256 -0.50 -16.08 11.11
N ASN A 257 -0.53 -16.70 12.28
CA ASN A 257 -0.55 -16.00 13.57
C ASN A 257 0.66 -15.09 13.79
N LYS A 258 1.85 -15.42 13.25
CA LYS A 258 3.03 -14.54 13.36
C LYS A 258 2.80 -13.22 12.64
N LEU A 259 2.20 -13.28 11.44
CA LEU A 259 1.89 -12.09 10.63
C LEU A 259 0.74 -11.28 11.26
N THR A 260 -0.31 -11.95 11.73
CA THR A 260 -1.43 -11.27 12.43
C THR A 260 -0.94 -10.57 13.70
N ASN A 261 -0.09 -11.24 14.51
CA ASN A 261 0.49 -10.63 15.71
C ASN A 261 1.42 -9.46 15.38
N LEU A 262 2.17 -9.53 14.26
CA LEU A 262 2.98 -8.41 13.80
C LEU A 262 2.10 -7.22 13.41
N ALA A 263 1.05 -7.45 12.62
CA ALA A 263 0.09 -6.42 12.24
C ALA A 263 -0.60 -5.78 13.46
N LYS A 264 -0.94 -6.58 14.48
CA LYS A 264 -1.48 -6.08 15.75
C LYS A 264 -0.51 -5.12 16.43
N LYS A 265 0.76 -5.51 16.62
CA LYS A 265 1.78 -4.65 17.21
C LYS A 265 2.00 -3.36 16.40
N VAL A 266 2.05 -3.45 15.07
CA VAL A 266 2.17 -2.27 14.20
C VAL A 266 1.00 -1.33 14.41
N SER A 267 -0.24 -1.85 14.48
CA SER A 267 -1.44 -1.06 14.74
C SER A 267 -1.40 -0.37 16.09
N GLU A 268 -1.01 -1.08 17.14
CA GLU A 268 -0.89 -0.57 18.51
C GLU A 268 0.16 0.54 18.62
N TYR A 269 1.39 0.32 18.12
CA TYR A 269 2.49 1.27 18.25
C TYR A 269 2.30 2.55 17.42
N LEU A 270 1.60 2.47 16.29
CA LEU A 270 1.29 3.62 15.44
C LEU A 270 -0.10 4.22 15.72
N GLU A 271 -0.86 3.67 16.67
CA GLU A 271 -2.24 4.06 16.96
C GLU A 271 -3.10 4.14 15.69
N LEU A 272 -2.97 3.11 14.83
CA LEU A 272 -3.62 3.13 13.53
C LEU A 272 -5.14 3.14 13.66
N THR A 273 -5.76 3.93 12.81
CA THR A 273 -7.21 3.93 12.58
C THR A 273 -7.46 3.92 11.08
N TRP A 274 -8.39 3.11 10.60
CA TRP A 274 -8.77 2.86 9.21
C TRP A 274 -8.03 1.70 8.54
N LEU A 275 -7.97 1.71 7.20
CA LEU A 275 -7.35 0.67 6.38
C LEU A 275 -5.90 0.99 6.03
N TYR A 276 -5.06 -0.01 6.18
CA TYR A 276 -3.63 0.01 5.89
C TYR A 276 -3.22 -1.24 5.13
N ASP A 277 -2.04 -1.16 4.52
CA ASP A 277 -1.37 -2.27 3.88
C ASP A 277 0.04 -2.40 4.47
N ILE A 278 0.40 -3.58 4.95
CA ILE A 278 1.72 -3.86 5.52
C ILE A 278 2.45 -4.85 4.63
N ASP A 279 3.61 -4.43 4.10
CA ASP A 279 4.48 -5.27 3.29
C ASP A 279 5.50 -6.00 4.15
N ILE A 280 5.59 -7.32 4.01
CA ILE A 280 6.51 -8.19 4.75
C ILE A 280 7.23 -9.13 3.79
N MET A 281 8.52 -9.32 4.00
CA MET A 281 9.29 -10.41 3.43
C MET A 281 9.94 -11.23 4.55
N THR A 282 10.65 -12.30 4.19
CA THR A 282 11.29 -13.16 5.18
C THR A 282 12.81 -13.16 5.04
N ARG A 283 13.51 -13.42 6.14
CA ARG A 283 14.89 -13.90 6.10
C ARG A 283 14.92 -15.36 5.66
N LYS A 284 16.11 -15.88 5.36
CA LYS A 284 16.30 -17.28 4.96
C LYS A 284 15.79 -18.30 5.99
N ASP A 285 15.78 -17.94 7.27
CA ASP A 285 15.27 -18.75 8.37
C ASP A 285 13.74 -18.67 8.55
N GLY A 286 13.05 -17.95 7.66
CA GLY A 286 11.61 -17.73 7.72
C GLY A 286 11.16 -16.63 8.69
N THR A 287 12.09 -15.88 9.31
CA THR A 287 11.74 -14.74 10.18
C THR A 287 11.05 -13.66 9.39
N PRO A 288 9.81 -13.24 9.75
CA PRO A 288 9.12 -12.13 9.11
C PRO A 288 9.82 -10.79 9.39
N VAL A 289 9.98 -9.97 8.37
CA VAL A 289 10.64 -8.66 8.41
C VAL A 289 9.72 -7.61 7.81
N LEU A 290 9.41 -6.58 8.57
CA LEU A 290 8.59 -5.46 8.14
C LEU A 290 9.34 -4.60 7.12
N LEU A 291 8.76 -4.44 5.94
CA LEU A 291 9.33 -3.61 4.88
C LEU A 291 8.71 -2.22 4.81
N GLU A 292 7.38 -2.16 4.85
CA GLU A 292 6.63 -0.93 4.61
C GLU A 292 5.26 -0.98 5.28
N VAL A 293 4.77 0.18 5.69
CA VAL A 293 3.38 0.38 6.12
C VAL A 293 2.79 1.47 5.24
N ASN A 294 1.80 1.14 4.46
CA ASN A 294 1.16 2.05 3.51
C ASN A 294 -0.10 2.67 4.13
N PRO A 295 -0.27 4.01 4.12
CA PRO A 295 -1.39 4.70 4.78
C PRO A 295 -2.72 4.61 4.00
N ARG A 296 -2.94 3.51 3.32
CA ARG A 296 -4.09 3.27 2.44
C ARG A 296 -4.32 1.77 2.26
N PRO A 297 -5.52 1.34 1.78
CA PRO A 297 -5.73 -0.05 1.40
C PRO A 297 -4.74 -0.49 0.32
N SER A 298 -4.36 -1.76 0.34
CA SER A 298 -3.56 -2.35 -0.73
C SER A 298 -4.23 -2.20 -2.10
N GLY A 299 -3.43 -2.00 -3.14
CA GLY A 299 -3.94 -2.06 -4.52
C GLY A 299 -4.59 -3.41 -4.88
N SER A 300 -4.32 -4.45 -4.11
CA SER A 300 -4.88 -5.80 -4.26
C SER A 300 -5.84 -6.21 -3.12
N SER A 301 -6.32 -5.29 -2.28
CA SER A 301 -7.27 -5.58 -1.19
C SER A 301 -8.58 -6.23 -1.66
N ALA A 302 -8.94 -6.04 -2.95
CA ALA A 302 -10.03 -6.76 -3.58
C ALA A 302 -9.91 -8.29 -3.46
N ALA A 303 -8.69 -8.84 -3.37
CA ALA A 303 -8.47 -10.26 -3.17
C ALA A 303 -9.00 -10.75 -1.81
N SER A 304 -8.76 -10.00 -0.74
CA SER A 304 -9.31 -10.30 0.59
C SER A 304 -10.83 -10.27 0.59
N MET A 305 -11.43 -9.27 -0.04
CA MET A 305 -12.88 -9.15 -0.14
C MET A 305 -13.50 -10.25 -1.02
N GLN A 306 -12.80 -10.67 -2.08
CA GLN A 306 -13.22 -11.80 -2.92
C GLN A 306 -13.26 -13.13 -2.14
N CYS A 307 -12.42 -13.27 -1.12
CA CYS A 307 -12.46 -14.41 -0.19
C CYS A 307 -13.55 -14.28 0.89
N GLY A 308 -14.41 -13.28 0.82
CA GLY A 308 -15.52 -13.10 1.76
C GLY A 308 -15.18 -12.25 2.99
N VAL A 309 -13.99 -11.66 3.08
CA VAL A 309 -13.65 -10.76 4.18
C VAL A 309 -14.34 -9.41 3.96
N PRO A 310 -15.25 -8.96 4.83
CA PRO A 310 -16.07 -7.78 4.59
C PRO A 310 -15.35 -6.47 4.98
N LEU A 311 -14.13 -6.23 4.44
CA LEU A 311 -13.28 -5.10 4.84
C LEU A 311 -14.00 -3.75 4.75
N TYR A 312 -14.69 -3.47 3.64
CA TYR A 312 -15.37 -2.20 3.47
C TYR A 312 -16.66 -2.08 4.29
N LYS A 313 -17.36 -3.19 4.53
CA LYS A 313 -18.45 -3.19 5.49
C LYS A 313 -17.95 -2.85 6.89
N ASN A 314 -16.90 -3.54 7.34
CA ASN A 314 -16.30 -3.28 8.65
C ASN A 314 -15.76 -1.84 8.76
N LEU A 315 -15.15 -1.32 7.67
CA LEU A 315 -14.71 0.08 7.62
C LEU A 315 -15.85 1.07 7.84
N LEU A 316 -17.00 0.86 7.18
CA LEU A 316 -18.17 1.73 7.34
C LEU A 316 -18.81 1.57 8.72
N GLU A 317 -18.85 0.38 9.26
CA GLU A 317 -19.39 0.10 10.60
C GLU A 317 -18.50 0.64 11.74
N LEU A 318 -17.22 0.96 11.49
CA LEU A 318 -16.35 1.63 12.47
C LEU A 318 -16.90 2.97 13.00
N PHE A 319 -17.78 3.62 12.24
CA PHE A 319 -18.45 4.84 12.69
C PHE A 319 -19.44 4.58 13.80
N GLU A 320 -20.04 3.40 13.85
CA GLU A 320 -21.25 3.14 14.60
C GLU A 320 -21.03 2.32 15.86
N ARG A 321 -19.95 1.53 15.88
CA ARG A 321 -19.66 0.62 16.99
C ARG A 321 -18.19 0.27 17.14
N ASP A 322 -17.82 -0.12 18.35
CA ASP A 322 -16.44 -0.46 18.74
C ASP A 322 -16.22 -1.97 18.95
N ASP A 323 -17.25 -2.79 18.80
CA ASP A 323 -17.30 -4.20 19.20
C ASP A 323 -17.08 -5.18 18.04
N PHE A 324 -16.06 -4.94 17.23
CA PHE A 324 -15.68 -5.88 16.18
C PHE A 324 -14.86 -7.04 16.75
N GLN A 325 -15.18 -8.25 16.27
CA GLN A 325 -14.35 -9.43 16.47
C GLN A 325 -13.72 -9.83 15.13
N GLU A 326 -12.42 -10.13 15.16
CA GLU A 326 -11.74 -10.72 14.03
C GLU A 326 -12.32 -12.10 13.73
N LYS A 327 -12.63 -12.37 12.45
CA LYS A 327 -13.05 -13.69 11.96
C LYS A 327 -12.24 -14.04 10.73
N ASN A 328 -11.78 -15.28 10.67
CA ASN A 328 -11.22 -15.84 9.45
C ASN A 328 -12.39 -16.28 8.54
N TYR A 329 -12.47 -15.66 7.37
CA TYR A 329 -13.54 -15.90 6.38
C TYR A 329 -13.09 -16.83 5.25
N PHE A 330 -11.86 -17.33 5.28
CA PHE A 330 -11.26 -18.09 4.19
C PHE A 330 -10.49 -19.31 4.73
N VAL A 331 -10.29 -20.28 3.85
CA VAL A 331 -9.43 -21.45 4.10
C VAL A 331 -7.99 -21.08 3.79
N ASP A 332 -7.03 -21.47 4.64
CA ASP A 332 -5.60 -21.29 4.37
C ASP A 332 -5.21 -21.95 3.06
N GLY A 333 -4.38 -21.27 2.27
CA GLY A 333 -3.98 -21.72 0.94
C GLY A 333 -4.96 -21.40 -0.19
N THR A 334 -6.10 -20.74 0.09
CA THR A 334 -7.01 -20.30 -0.98
C THR A 334 -6.28 -19.37 -1.95
N ILE A 335 -6.34 -19.69 -3.24
CA ILE A 335 -5.69 -18.92 -4.30
C ILE A 335 -6.70 -17.96 -4.93
N ILE A 336 -6.37 -16.68 -4.99
CA ILE A 336 -7.06 -15.67 -5.76
C ILE A 336 -6.21 -15.33 -6.98
N SER A 337 -6.73 -15.64 -8.15
CA SER A 337 -6.05 -15.38 -9.44
C SER A 337 -6.86 -14.36 -10.25
N PRO A 338 -6.23 -13.30 -10.75
CA PRO A 338 -6.91 -12.36 -11.64
C PRO A 338 -7.17 -12.99 -13.00
N SER A 339 -8.27 -12.57 -13.62
CA SER A 339 -8.56 -12.85 -15.02
C SER A 339 -8.96 -11.57 -15.75
N PHE A 340 -8.72 -11.52 -17.04
CA PHE A 340 -9.19 -10.42 -17.87
C PHE A 340 -10.60 -10.71 -18.36
N ILE A 341 -11.50 -9.75 -18.19
CA ILE A 341 -12.89 -9.81 -18.64
C ILE A 341 -13.15 -8.60 -19.51
N CYS A 342 -13.75 -8.83 -20.71
CA CYS A 342 -14.23 -7.75 -21.55
C CYS A 342 -15.58 -7.24 -21.02
N ASN A 343 -15.66 -5.94 -20.73
CA ASN A 343 -16.90 -5.30 -20.29
C ASN A 343 -17.56 -4.57 -21.47
N VAL A 344 -18.84 -4.76 -21.66
CA VAL A 344 -19.65 -3.96 -22.59
C VAL A 344 -20.21 -2.77 -21.84
N ILE A 345 -19.77 -1.57 -22.21
CA ILE A 345 -20.22 -0.32 -21.61
C ILE A 345 -21.06 0.42 -22.65
N LYS A 346 -22.36 0.51 -22.36
CA LYS A 346 -23.29 1.25 -23.25
C LYS A 346 -23.15 2.75 -23.03
N PRO A 347 -23.26 3.59 -24.07
CA PRO A 347 -23.31 5.04 -23.91
C PRO A 347 -24.47 5.41 -22.98
N LYS A 348 -24.23 6.34 -22.05
CA LYS A 348 -25.31 6.93 -21.29
C LYS A 348 -26.15 7.76 -22.28
N ILE A 349 -27.37 7.33 -22.56
CA ILE A 349 -28.34 8.14 -23.33
C ILE A 349 -28.62 9.36 -22.46
N LYS A 350 -28.29 10.54 -22.99
CA LYS A 350 -28.55 11.82 -22.34
C LYS A 350 -30.03 12.17 -22.33
#